data_721d714308eab306b366f176504f0c10
#
_entry.id   721d714308eab306b366f176504f0c10
#
_cell.length_a   1.000
_cell.length_b   1.000
_cell.length_c   1.000
_cell.angle_alpha   90.00
_cell.angle_beta   90.00
_cell.angle_gamma   90.00
#
_symmetry.space_group_name_H-M   'P 1'
#
loop_
_entity.id
_entity.type
_entity.pdbx_description
1 polymer ?
#
loop_
_entity_poly.entity_id
_entity_poly.type
_entity_poly.pdbx_seq_one_letter_code
_entity_poly.pdbx_strand_id
1 'polypeptide(L)'
;MIFSFSRLNLYESCPYRFFKKYVLGNEEPITLPLALGKAVHKAIEDTINGVQHREAILNGLIEAEFHPEVTAEDVSFLASRSNAKPGMGKTEIHFILPLDDTEDAPMLQGYIDLVFNKGMAITDWKTNRVPYHVLDNHQVGLYAWAMNKLYLVPYVVGTLYFLRFKKKSSHCFMPADMEKARLWALGLANEINAKLELYGMLPEEFKRIFPAIPSSNCRHCPFAKECLRTFSAV
;
A
#
# COMPACT_ATOMS: atom_id res chain seq x y z
N MET A 1 -11.89 2.18 12.80
CA MET A 1 -11.01 1.38 11.90
C MET A 1 -9.69 2.12 11.70
N ILE A 2 -8.53 1.43 11.67
CA ILE A 2 -7.26 2.08 11.26
C ILE A 2 -7.15 1.95 9.74
N PHE A 3 -6.94 3.05 9.05
CA PHE A 3 -6.82 3.09 7.60
C PHE A 3 -5.37 2.88 7.13
N SER A 4 -5.20 2.52 5.87
CA SER A 4 -3.91 2.51 5.16
C SER A 4 -4.15 2.94 3.71
N PHE A 5 -3.09 3.34 2.99
CA PHE A 5 -3.23 3.65 1.57
C PHE A 5 -3.93 2.52 0.81
N SER A 6 -3.54 1.27 1.03
CA SER A 6 -4.14 0.13 0.31
C SER A 6 -5.62 -0.07 0.61
N ARG A 7 -6.06 0.19 1.86
CA ARG A 7 -7.49 0.13 2.23
C ARG A 7 -8.29 1.23 1.55
N LEU A 8 -7.79 2.47 1.60
CA LEU A 8 -8.45 3.63 0.98
C LEU A 8 -8.52 3.48 -0.54
N ASN A 9 -7.43 3.09 -1.18
CA ASN A 9 -7.36 2.87 -2.61
C ASN A 9 -8.25 1.70 -3.08
N LEU A 10 -8.40 0.65 -2.26
CA LEU A 10 -9.33 -0.44 -2.55
C LEU A 10 -10.78 0.05 -2.50
N TYR A 11 -11.12 0.83 -1.48
CA TYR A 11 -12.45 1.41 -1.34
C TYR A 11 -12.79 2.33 -2.53
N GLU A 12 -11.89 3.25 -2.89
CA GLU A 12 -12.05 4.14 -4.04
C GLU A 12 -12.22 3.36 -5.36
N SER A 13 -11.48 2.25 -5.52
CA SER A 13 -11.57 1.39 -6.70
C SER A 13 -12.86 0.57 -6.76
N CYS A 14 -13.33 0.05 -5.64
CA CYS A 14 -14.54 -0.76 -5.55
C CYS A 14 -15.02 -0.88 -4.08
N PRO A 15 -16.02 -0.08 -3.65
CA PRO A 15 -16.58 -0.16 -2.30
C PRO A 15 -17.06 -1.56 -1.92
N TYR A 16 -17.66 -2.31 -2.85
CA TYR A 16 -18.12 -3.67 -2.57
C TYR A 16 -16.95 -4.62 -2.26
N ARG A 17 -15.83 -4.55 -2.99
CA ARG A 17 -14.65 -5.37 -2.68
C ARG A 17 -14.04 -5.01 -1.32
N PHE A 18 -13.99 -3.70 -1.00
CA PHE A 18 -13.60 -3.23 0.33
C PHE A 18 -14.51 -3.80 1.42
N PHE A 19 -15.82 -3.73 1.23
CA PHE A 19 -16.83 -4.27 2.14
C PHE A 19 -16.63 -5.77 2.39
N LYS A 20 -16.46 -6.56 1.33
CA LYS A 20 -16.20 -8.00 1.44
C LYS A 20 -14.96 -8.29 2.26
N LYS A 21 -13.87 -7.59 1.96
CA LYS A 21 -12.56 -7.85 2.58
C LYS A 21 -12.45 -7.33 4.00
N TYR A 22 -12.83 -6.08 4.24
CA TYR A 22 -12.51 -5.38 5.49
C TYR A 22 -13.68 -5.21 6.45
N VAL A 23 -14.91 -5.31 5.97
CA VAL A 23 -16.12 -5.25 6.83
C VAL A 23 -16.60 -6.66 7.16
N LEU A 24 -16.71 -7.54 6.17
CA LEU A 24 -17.12 -8.92 6.36
C LEU A 24 -15.95 -9.87 6.71
N GLY A 25 -14.71 -9.43 6.62
CA GLY A 25 -13.54 -10.24 6.95
C GLY A 25 -13.25 -11.39 5.99
N ASN A 26 -13.75 -11.33 4.76
CA ASN A 26 -13.50 -12.39 3.78
C ASN A 26 -12.04 -12.38 3.33
N GLU A 27 -11.39 -13.52 3.41
CA GLU A 27 -10.01 -13.66 2.96
C GLU A 27 -9.89 -13.58 1.45
N GLU A 28 -8.82 -12.96 0.98
CA GLU A 28 -8.40 -12.99 -0.42
C GLU A 28 -7.18 -13.90 -0.55
N PRO A 29 -7.15 -14.79 -1.54
CA PRO A 29 -5.97 -15.63 -1.76
C PRO A 29 -4.75 -14.75 -2.06
N ILE A 30 -3.60 -15.17 -1.55
CA ILE A 30 -2.33 -14.51 -1.87
C ILE A 30 -2.04 -14.75 -3.35
N THR A 31 -1.97 -13.67 -4.11
CA THR A 31 -1.67 -13.74 -5.55
C THR A 31 -0.16 -13.72 -5.79
N LEU A 32 0.30 -14.31 -6.88
CA LEU A 32 1.72 -14.27 -7.27
C LEU A 32 2.34 -12.85 -7.22
N PRO A 33 1.70 -11.77 -7.74
CA PRO A 33 2.26 -10.43 -7.63
C PRO A 33 2.44 -9.97 -6.18
N LEU A 34 1.50 -10.30 -5.30
CA LEU A 34 1.57 -9.93 -3.88
C LEU A 34 2.67 -10.74 -3.17
N ALA A 35 2.73 -12.05 -3.37
CA ALA A 35 3.75 -12.93 -2.78
C ALA A 35 5.16 -12.51 -3.23
N LEU A 36 5.35 -12.30 -4.54
CA LEU A 36 6.63 -11.84 -5.09
C LEU A 36 7.01 -10.46 -4.53
N GLY A 37 6.04 -9.55 -4.39
CA GLY A 37 6.27 -8.24 -3.77
C GLY A 37 6.80 -8.39 -2.35
N LYS A 38 6.10 -9.15 -1.49
CA LYS A 38 6.52 -9.42 -0.11
C LYS A 38 7.94 -10.01 -0.05
N ALA A 39 8.21 -11.06 -0.84
CA ALA A 39 9.52 -11.71 -0.88
C ALA A 39 10.66 -10.74 -1.24
N VAL A 40 10.45 -9.91 -2.27
CA VAL A 40 11.47 -8.99 -2.76
C VAL A 40 11.71 -7.85 -1.78
N HIS A 41 10.65 -7.28 -1.18
CA HIS A 41 10.77 -6.22 -0.17
C HIS A 41 11.53 -6.73 1.05
N LYS A 42 11.20 -7.93 1.56
CA LYS A 42 11.92 -8.55 2.68
C LYS A 42 13.39 -8.78 2.37
N ALA A 43 13.71 -9.28 1.19
CA ALA A 43 15.11 -9.50 0.77
C ALA A 43 15.91 -8.18 0.65
N ILE A 44 15.26 -7.10 0.20
CA ILE A 44 15.88 -5.77 0.13
C ILE A 44 16.07 -5.18 1.53
N GLU A 45 15.06 -5.27 2.39
CA GLU A 45 15.14 -4.86 3.80
C GLU A 45 16.32 -5.54 4.49
N ASP A 46 16.41 -6.86 4.42
CA ASP A 46 17.47 -7.65 5.02
C ASP A 46 18.85 -7.28 4.48
N THR A 47 18.96 -7.03 3.17
CA THR A 47 20.21 -6.55 2.56
C THR A 47 20.65 -5.21 3.16
N ILE A 48 19.71 -4.27 3.39
CA ILE A 48 20.03 -2.97 4.01
C ILE A 48 20.42 -3.15 5.48
N ASN A 49 19.81 -4.10 6.16
CA ASN A 49 20.12 -4.45 7.55
C ASN A 49 21.40 -5.29 7.71
N GLY A 50 22.10 -5.58 6.60
CA GLY A 50 23.41 -6.27 6.61
C GLY A 50 23.32 -7.80 6.65
N VAL A 51 22.13 -8.38 6.41
CA VAL A 51 21.97 -9.84 6.27
C VAL A 51 22.63 -10.32 4.98
N GLN A 52 23.26 -11.49 5.03
CA GLN A 52 23.90 -12.07 3.86
C GLN A 52 22.89 -12.38 2.75
N HIS A 53 23.28 -12.19 1.50
CA HIS A 53 22.40 -12.31 0.33
C HIS A 53 21.56 -13.61 0.30
N ARG A 54 22.20 -14.77 0.55
CA ARG A 54 21.51 -16.06 0.52
C ARG A 54 20.41 -16.15 1.61
N GLU A 55 20.72 -15.66 2.80
CA GLU A 55 19.80 -15.64 3.93
C GLU A 55 18.66 -14.64 3.67
N ALA A 56 18.96 -13.44 3.14
CA ALA A 56 17.96 -12.46 2.77
C ALA A 56 16.95 -12.99 1.74
N ILE A 57 17.41 -13.77 0.74
CA ILE A 57 16.51 -14.43 -0.21
C ILE A 57 15.64 -15.48 0.48
N LEU A 58 16.21 -16.30 1.37
CA LEU A 58 15.44 -17.30 2.12
C LEU A 58 14.36 -16.64 3.00
N ASN A 59 14.72 -15.57 3.71
CA ASN A 59 13.77 -14.79 4.50
C ASN A 59 12.64 -14.20 3.64
N GLY A 60 12.97 -13.76 2.43
CA GLY A 60 11.99 -13.34 1.44
C GLY A 60 11.00 -14.44 1.05
N LEU A 61 11.49 -15.66 0.80
CA LEU A 61 10.62 -16.80 0.51
C LEU A 61 9.73 -17.18 1.69
N ILE A 62 10.25 -17.10 2.92
CA ILE A 62 9.48 -17.30 4.15
C ILE A 62 8.37 -16.26 4.26
N GLU A 63 8.67 -14.96 4.04
CA GLU A 63 7.70 -13.87 4.08
C GLU A 63 6.58 -14.03 3.03
N ALA A 64 6.89 -14.67 1.90
CA ALA A 64 5.93 -15.04 0.86
C ALA A 64 5.23 -16.37 1.15
N GLU A 65 5.39 -16.96 2.35
CA GLU A 65 4.79 -18.24 2.76
C GLU A 65 5.13 -19.38 1.76
N PHE A 66 6.32 -19.32 1.18
CA PHE A 66 6.77 -20.28 0.13
C PHE A 66 5.76 -20.43 -1.01
N HIS A 67 5.16 -19.33 -1.46
CA HIS A 67 4.21 -19.34 -2.57
C HIS A 67 4.79 -20.12 -3.77
N PRO A 68 4.09 -21.13 -4.32
CA PRO A 68 4.68 -22.12 -5.25
C PRO A 68 5.24 -21.54 -6.55
N GLU A 69 4.78 -20.37 -6.96
CA GLU A 69 5.23 -19.68 -8.17
C GLU A 69 6.33 -18.63 -7.91
N VAL A 70 6.76 -18.44 -6.65
CA VAL A 70 7.85 -17.50 -6.30
C VAL A 70 9.14 -18.26 -6.14
N THR A 71 10.10 -18.03 -7.02
CA THR A 71 11.41 -18.71 -7.00
C THR A 71 12.50 -17.86 -6.33
N ALA A 72 13.52 -18.51 -5.80
CA ALA A 72 14.70 -17.83 -5.24
C ALA A 72 15.41 -16.97 -6.30
N GLU A 73 15.43 -17.44 -7.56
CA GLU A 73 16.01 -16.73 -8.70
C GLU A 73 15.27 -15.42 -8.98
N ASP A 74 13.93 -15.43 -8.99
CA ASP A 74 13.11 -14.22 -9.21
C ASP A 74 13.32 -13.21 -8.11
N VAL A 75 13.34 -13.65 -6.84
CA VAL A 75 13.57 -12.78 -5.68
C VAL A 75 14.98 -12.18 -5.76
N SER A 76 16.01 -13.02 -5.97
CA SER A 76 17.40 -12.60 -6.10
C SER A 76 17.58 -11.61 -7.27
N PHE A 77 17.01 -11.92 -8.44
CA PHE A 77 17.06 -11.07 -9.62
C PHE A 77 16.48 -9.67 -9.33
N LEU A 78 15.28 -9.61 -8.73
CA LEU A 78 14.63 -8.33 -8.47
C LEU A 78 15.32 -7.57 -7.32
N ALA A 79 15.66 -8.23 -6.22
CA ALA A 79 16.33 -7.61 -5.08
C ALA A 79 17.69 -7.01 -5.47
N SER A 80 18.49 -7.72 -6.29
CA SER A 80 19.79 -7.21 -6.77
C SER A 80 19.68 -5.94 -7.63
N ARG A 81 18.50 -5.63 -8.15
CA ARG A 81 18.25 -4.44 -8.97
C ARG A 81 17.86 -3.19 -8.14
N SER A 82 17.67 -3.34 -6.83
CA SER A 82 17.28 -2.24 -5.94
C SER A 82 18.39 -1.21 -5.70
N ASN A 83 19.65 -1.55 -5.97
CA ASN A 83 20.83 -0.81 -5.55
C ASN A 83 20.95 -0.66 -4.02
N ALA A 84 20.25 -1.50 -3.25
CA ALA A 84 20.32 -1.53 -1.80
C ALA A 84 21.74 -1.89 -1.32
N LYS A 85 22.19 -1.22 -0.25
CA LYS A 85 23.48 -1.45 0.39
C LYS A 85 23.28 -1.50 1.90
N PRO A 86 24.09 -2.28 2.63
CA PRO A 86 24.06 -2.28 4.08
C PRO A 86 24.20 -0.86 4.67
N GLY A 87 23.33 -0.54 5.61
CA GLY A 87 23.32 0.77 6.29
C GLY A 87 22.83 1.96 5.45
N MET A 88 22.17 1.73 4.31
CA MET A 88 21.69 2.79 3.42
C MET A 88 20.65 3.71 4.08
N GLY A 89 19.90 3.23 5.06
CA GLY A 89 18.87 3.98 5.77
C GLY A 89 18.12 3.11 6.77
N LYS A 90 16.98 3.58 7.22
CA LYS A 90 16.06 2.82 8.07
C LYS A 90 14.97 2.20 7.21
N THR A 91 14.74 0.91 7.38
CA THR A 91 13.76 0.14 6.61
C THR A 91 12.47 -0.06 7.39
N GLU A 92 11.37 -0.32 6.68
CA GLU A 92 10.06 -0.69 7.22
C GLU A 92 9.60 0.25 8.35
N ILE A 93 9.75 1.57 8.13
CA ILE A 93 9.33 2.55 9.14
C ILE A 93 7.81 2.54 9.24
N HIS A 94 7.33 1.97 10.34
CA HIS A 94 5.90 1.97 10.67
C HIS A 94 5.49 3.29 11.31
N PHE A 95 4.35 3.81 10.86
CA PHE A 95 3.70 4.95 11.50
C PHE A 95 2.20 4.70 11.68
N ILE A 96 1.65 5.31 12.73
CA ILE A 96 0.20 5.45 12.95
C ILE A 96 -0.01 6.90 13.36
N LEU A 97 -0.75 7.67 12.56
CA LEU A 97 -0.97 9.09 12.79
C LEU A 97 -2.45 9.45 12.58
N PRO A 98 -3.00 10.39 13.37
CA PRO A 98 -4.32 10.93 13.12
C PRO A 98 -4.32 11.78 11.85
N LEU A 99 -5.38 11.65 11.03
CA LEU A 99 -5.51 12.41 9.78
C LEU A 99 -5.92 13.88 9.99
N ASP A 100 -6.44 14.23 11.16
CA ASP A 100 -6.69 15.60 11.58
C ASP A 100 -6.45 15.76 13.09
N ASP A 101 -6.72 16.95 13.63
CA ASP A 101 -6.45 17.30 15.04
C ASP A 101 -7.70 17.12 15.93
N THR A 102 -8.76 16.44 15.45
CA THR A 102 -9.96 16.15 16.26
C THR A 102 -9.76 14.94 17.15
N GLU A 103 -10.50 14.83 18.26
CA GLU A 103 -10.39 13.72 19.21
C GLU A 103 -10.72 12.36 18.54
N ASP A 104 -11.72 12.36 17.65
CA ASP A 104 -12.18 11.17 16.92
C ASP A 104 -11.55 11.02 15.51
N ALA A 105 -10.41 11.66 15.28
CA ALA A 105 -9.73 11.65 13.99
C ALA A 105 -9.50 10.24 13.45
N PRO A 106 -9.81 9.96 12.19
CA PRO A 106 -9.44 8.70 11.55
C PRO A 106 -7.93 8.50 11.58
N MET A 107 -7.49 7.31 12.01
CA MET A 107 -6.09 6.95 12.09
C MET A 107 -5.59 6.35 10.78
N LEU A 108 -4.47 6.85 10.28
CA LEU A 108 -3.74 6.31 9.13
C LEU A 108 -2.47 5.61 9.57
N GLN A 109 -2.25 4.38 9.08
CA GLN A 109 -1.00 3.66 9.24
C GLN A 109 -0.34 3.37 7.89
N GLY A 110 0.96 3.18 7.93
CA GLY A 110 1.74 2.73 6.78
C GLY A 110 3.11 2.22 7.16
N TYR A 111 3.72 1.50 6.23
CA TYR A 111 5.11 1.06 6.30
C TYR A 111 5.86 1.69 5.14
N ILE A 112 6.98 2.31 5.42
CA ILE A 112 7.82 2.97 4.41
C ILE A 112 9.06 2.12 4.21
N ASP A 113 9.24 1.59 3.01
CA ASP A 113 10.28 0.62 2.70
C ASP A 113 11.67 1.11 3.08
N LEU A 114 12.00 2.38 2.75
CA LEU A 114 13.27 3.00 3.10
C LEU A 114 13.11 4.47 3.42
N VAL A 115 13.67 4.88 4.56
CA VAL A 115 13.79 6.28 4.98
C VAL A 115 15.27 6.59 5.20
N PHE A 116 15.77 7.65 4.59
CA PHE A 116 17.14 8.10 4.72
C PHE A 116 17.24 9.64 4.77
N ASN A 117 18.45 10.18 4.87
CA ASN A 117 18.66 11.62 4.95
C ASN A 117 17.80 12.29 6.03
N LYS A 118 17.75 11.72 7.24
CA LYS A 118 16.99 12.23 8.40
C LYS A 118 15.50 12.48 8.13
N GLY A 119 14.87 11.63 7.32
CA GLY A 119 13.44 11.73 6.98
C GLY A 119 13.14 12.57 5.73
N MET A 120 14.13 13.23 5.13
CA MET A 120 13.93 14.05 3.93
C MET A 120 13.91 13.25 2.63
N ALA A 121 14.17 11.95 2.66
CA ALA A 121 14.12 11.12 1.48
C ALA A 121 13.54 9.74 1.80
N ILE A 122 12.66 9.28 0.94
CA ILE A 122 12.01 7.97 1.02
C ILE A 122 12.09 7.26 -0.33
N THR A 123 12.17 5.93 -0.28
CA THR A 123 12.05 5.10 -1.47
C THR A 123 11.05 3.99 -1.19
N ASP A 124 10.20 3.71 -2.16
CA ASP A 124 9.26 2.60 -2.20
C ASP A 124 9.57 1.77 -3.44
N TRP A 125 9.91 0.49 -3.25
CA TRP A 125 10.26 -0.41 -4.34
C TRP A 125 9.02 -1.05 -4.94
N LYS A 126 9.04 -1.18 -6.25
CA LYS A 126 7.92 -1.72 -7.01
C LYS A 126 8.35 -2.89 -7.90
N THR A 127 7.68 -4.03 -7.74
CA THR A 127 7.83 -5.21 -8.58
C THR A 127 6.89 -5.21 -9.80
N ASN A 128 6.15 -4.13 -10.01
CA ASN A 128 5.16 -3.95 -11.07
C ASN A 128 5.73 -4.20 -12.47
N ARG A 129 4.87 -4.71 -13.36
CA ARG A 129 5.18 -4.92 -14.78
C ARG A 129 5.03 -3.67 -15.63
N VAL A 130 4.40 -2.63 -15.11
CA VAL A 130 4.21 -1.35 -15.79
C VAL A 130 4.61 -0.23 -14.82
N PRO A 131 5.61 0.59 -15.16
CA PRO A 131 5.95 1.78 -14.39
C PRO A 131 4.85 2.84 -14.49
N TYR A 132 4.68 3.63 -13.43
CA TYR A 132 3.77 4.76 -13.37
C TYR A 132 4.43 5.94 -12.67
N HIS A 133 3.81 7.11 -12.76
CA HIS A 133 4.37 8.31 -12.16
C HIS A 133 4.11 8.33 -10.63
N VAL A 134 5.05 8.88 -9.86
CA VAL A 134 4.94 8.97 -8.39
C VAL A 134 3.72 9.78 -7.92
N LEU A 135 3.18 10.64 -8.77
CA LEU A 135 1.98 11.44 -8.51
C LEU A 135 0.69 10.79 -9.03
N ASP A 136 0.75 9.61 -9.67
CA ASP A 136 -0.45 8.93 -10.18
C ASP A 136 -1.36 8.37 -9.07
N ASN A 137 -0.83 8.29 -7.85
CA ASN A 137 -1.61 7.96 -6.66
C ASN A 137 -1.07 8.69 -5.42
N HIS A 138 -1.75 8.57 -4.30
CA HIS A 138 -1.44 9.30 -3.07
C HIS A 138 -0.47 8.57 -2.12
N GLN A 139 0.01 7.35 -2.43
CA GLN A 139 0.83 6.55 -1.51
C GLN A 139 2.07 7.28 -1.01
N VAL A 140 2.90 7.74 -1.94
CA VAL A 140 4.18 8.41 -1.60
C VAL A 140 3.92 9.78 -0.98
N GLY A 141 2.84 10.46 -1.38
CA GLY A 141 2.41 11.72 -0.75
C GLY A 141 2.02 11.54 0.71
N LEU A 142 1.32 10.45 1.06
CA LEU A 142 0.99 10.10 2.45
C LEU A 142 2.24 9.73 3.26
N TYR A 143 3.19 9.04 2.66
CA TYR A 143 4.46 8.73 3.30
C TYR A 143 5.28 10.01 3.55
N ALA A 144 5.32 10.93 2.60
CA ALA A 144 5.96 12.23 2.76
C ALA A 144 5.28 13.06 3.87
N TRP A 145 3.95 13.05 3.95
CA TRP A 145 3.20 13.67 5.03
C TRP A 145 3.56 13.07 6.39
N ALA A 146 3.63 11.75 6.50
CA ALA A 146 4.04 11.09 7.74
C ALA A 146 5.46 11.48 8.15
N MET A 147 6.40 11.56 7.21
CA MET A 147 7.77 12.01 7.50
C MET A 147 7.81 13.45 7.96
N ASN A 148 7.03 14.34 7.36
CA ASN A 148 6.91 15.73 7.81
C ASN A 148 6.41 15.80 9.28
N LYS A 149 5.39 15.01 9.63
CA LYS A 149 4.86 14.96 11.01
C LYS A 149 5.86 14.37 12.01
N LEU A 150 6.56 13.28 11.65
CA LEU A 150 7.44 12.57 12.56
C LEU A 150 8.83 13.21 12.72
N TYR A 151 9.37 13.78 11.65
CA TYR A 151 10.73 14.31 11.62
C TYR A 151 10.79 15.83 11.48
N LEU A 152 9.63 16.51 11.37
CA LEU A 152 9.51 17.98 11.21
C LEU A 152 10.32 18.51 10.03
N VAL A 153 10.40 17.73 8.94
CA VAL A 153 11.16 18.11 7.74
C VAL A 153 10.32 18.99 6.81
N PRO A 154 10.92 20.03 6.18
CA PRO A 154 10.17 21.00 5.38
C PRO A 154 9.73 20.43 4.02
N TYR A 155 10.39 19.40 3.50
CA TYR A 155 10.06 18.71 2.26
C TYR A 155 10.55 17.26 2.32
N VAL A 156 10.04 16.42 1.44
CA VAL A 156 10.46 15.00 1.32
C VAL A 156 10.63 14.65 -0.16
N VAL A 157 11.79 14.15 -0.53
CA VAL A 157 12.00 13.56 -1.85
C VAL A 157 11.49 12.12 -1.82
N GLY A 158 10.34 11.88 -2.44
CA GLY A 158 9.72 10.57 -2.55
C GLY A 158 10.04 9.92 -3.89
N THR A 159 10.44 8.66 -3.87
CA THR A 159 10.84 7.90 -5.06
C THR A 159 10.11 6.56 -5.12
N LEU A 160 9.46 6.29 -6.26
CA LEU A 160 9.11 4.92 -6.68
C LEU A 160 10.26 4.35 -7.48
N TYR A 161 10.75 3.17 -7.08
CA TYR A 161 11.82 2.49 -7.80
C TYR A 161 11.30 1.18 -8.41
N PHE A 162 11.14 1.16 -9.72
CA PHE A 162 10.64 0.01 -10.48
C PHE A 162 11.77 -0.97 -10.78
N LEU A 163 11.85 -2.02 -9.99
CA LEU A 163 12.95 -3.00 -10.01
C LEU A 163 13.13 -3.67 -11.36
N ARG A 164 12.03 -4.08 -12.02
CA ARG A 164 12.08 -4.75 -13.33
C ARG A 164 12.76 -3.90 -14.40
N PHE A 165 12.68 -2.59 -14.30
CA PHE A 165 13.14 -1.65 -15.32
C PHE A 165 14.38 -0.84 -14.88
N LYS A 166 14.77 -0.93 -13.60
CA LYS A 166 15.75 -0.02 -12.98
C LYS A 166 15.39 1.46 -13.20
N LYS A 167 14.09 1.76 -13.24
CA LYS A 167 13.57 3.13 -13.43
C LYS A 167 13.13 3.74 -12.12
N LYS A 168 13.35 5.06 -12.01
CA LYS A 168 12.86 5.87 -10.89
C LYS A 168 11.80 6.83 -11.38
N SER A 169 10.79 7.06 -10.54
CA SER A 169 9.89 8.20 -10.63
C SER A 169 9.95 8.92 -9.30
N SER A 170 10.40 10.16 -9.29
CA SER A 170 10.65 10.92 -8.08
C SER A 170 9.97 12.27 -8.11
N HIS A 171 9.56 12.75 -6.92
CA HIS A 171 9.00 14.09 -6.73
C HIS A 171 9.47 14.66 -5.39
N CYS A 172 9.69 15.97 -5.36
CA CYS A 172 9.95 16.70 -4.12
C CYS A 172 8.61 17.15 -3.54
N PHE A 173 8.10 16.39 -2.58
CA PHE A 173 6.82 16.70 -1.92
C PHE A 173 7.00 17.89 -1.00
N MET A 174 6.36 18.99 -1.36
CA MET A 174 6.24 20.20 -0.53
C MET A 174 5.00 20.08 0.39
N PRO A 175 4.85 20.94 1.41
CA PRO A 175 3.70 20.89 2.30
C PRO A 175 2.33 20.86 1.60
N ALA A 176 2.18 21.54 0.47
CA ALA A 176 0.93 21.51 -0.30
C ALA A 176 0.63 20.15 -0.93
N ASP A 177 1.66 19.43 -1.40
CA ASP A 177 1.51 18.08 -1.96
C ASP A 177 1.14 17.07 -0.88
N MET A 178 1.79 17.19 0.29
CA MET A 178 1.54 16.36 1.47
C MET A 178 0.12 16.58 1.98
N GLU A 179 -0.32 17.83 2.06
CA GLU A 179 -1.66 18.20 2.49
C GLU A 179 -2.73 17.67 1.52
N LYS A 180 -2.50 17.74 0.22
CA LYS A 180 -3.38 17.15 -0.79
C LYS A 180 -3.57 15.64 -0.57
N ALA A 181 -2.49 14.91 -0.29
CA ALA A 181 -2.56 13.48 -0.02
C ALA A 181 -3.30 13.18 1.29
N ARG A 182 -3.03 13.97 2.34
CA ARG A 182 -3.73 13.86 3.64
C ARG A 182 -5.23 14.10 3.49
N LEU A 183 -5.64 15.17 2.79
CA LEU A 183 -7.05 15.52 2.59
C LEU A 183 -7.79 14.45 1.77
N TRP A 184 -7.15 13.84 0.76
CA TRP A 184 -7.69 12.68 0.05
C TRP A 184 -7.96 11.51 1.02
N ALA A 185 -7.00 11.18 1.88
CA ALA A 185 -7.15 10.10 2.85
C ALA A 185 -8.23 10.41 3.88
N LEU A 186 -8.28 11.63 4.41
CA LEU A 186 -9.28 12.07 5.37
C LEU A 186 -10.70 12.02 4.78
N GLY A 187 -10.86 12.50 3.55
CA GLY A 187 -12.16 12.47 2.86
C GLY A 187 -12.70 11.06 2.71
N LEU A 188 -11.87 10.12 2.22
CA LEU A 188 -12.27 8.72 2.09
C LEU A 188 -12.50 8.04 3.44
N ALA A 189 -11.65 8.32 4.44
CA ALA A 189 -11.81 7.74 5.78
C ALA A 189 -13.14 8.16 6.42
N ASN A 190 -13.50 9.44 6.31
CA ASN A 190 -14.77 9.97 6.82
C ASN A 190 -15.97 9.37 6.06
N GLU A 191 -15.87 9.26 4.73
CA GLU A 191 -16.91 8.61 3.92
C GLU A 191 -17.11 7.15 4.33
N ILE A 192 -16.02 6.40 4.52
CA ILE A 192 -16.08 5.00 4.95
C ILE A 192 -16.71 4.89 6.34
N ASN A 193 -16.30 5.73 7.30
CA ASN A 193 -16.87 5.73 8.65
C ASN A 193 -18.38 5.99 8.63
N ALA A 194 -18.84 7.01 7.90
CA ALA A 194 -20.26 7.30 7.75
C ALA A 194 -21.05 6.12 7.11
N LYS A 195 -20.46 5.45 6.12
CA LYS A 195 -21.07 4.25 5.50
C LYS A 195 -21.09 3.04 6.43
N LEU A 196 -20.10 2.88 7.29
CA LEU A 196 -20.08 1.83 8.30
C LEU A 196 -21.17 2.05 9.35
N GLU A 197 -21.38 3.28 9.79
CA GLU A 197 -22.49 3.65 10.69
C GLU A 197 -23.83 3.37 10.04
N LEU A 198 -24.01 3.80 8.78
CA LEU A 198 -25.24 3.55 8.03
C LEU A 198 -25.50 2.04 7.82
N TYR A 199 -24.46 1.26 7.54
CA TYR A 199 -24.55 -0.19 7.42
C TYR A 199 -24.95 -0.85 8.75
N GLY A 200 -24.44 -0.34 9.88
CA GLY A 200 -24.85 -0.79 11.21
C GLY A 200 -26.35 -0.59 11.49
N MET A 201 -26.95 0.47 10.90
CA MET A 201 -28.39 0.76 11.04
C MET A 201 -29.26 0.04 10.00
N LEU A 202 -28.76 -0.13 8.77
CA LEU A 202 -29.50 -0.65 7.61
C LEU A 202 -28.66 -1.70 6.85
N PRO A 203 -28.40 -2.87 7.46
CA PRO A 203 -27.50 -3.87 6.85
C PRO A 203 -28.04 -4.48 5.55
N GLU A 204 -29.37 -4.50 5.35
CA GLU A 204 -30.01 -4.95 4.12
C GLU A 204 -29.72 -4.04 2.92
N GLU A 205 -29.41 -2.76 3.16
CA GLU A 205 -29.08 -1.76 2.14
C GLU A 205 -27.59 -1.80 1.70
N PHE A 206 -26.84 -2.84 2.07
CA PHE A 206 -25.40 -2.93 1.80
C PHE A 206 -25.03 -2.71 0.32
N LYS A 207 -25.89 -3.12 -0.62
CA LYS A 207 -25.66 -2.91 -2.06
C LYS A 207 -25.63 -1.43 -2.45
N ARG A 208 -26.43 -0.62 -1.79
CA ARG A 208 -26.50 0.83 -2.01
C ARG A 208 -25.37 1.55 -1.25
N ILE A 209 -25.05 1.07 -0.05
CA ILE A 209 -24.03 1.66 0.81
C ILE A 209 -22.63 1.39 0.23
N PHE A 210 -22.38 0.14 -0.20
CA PHE A 210 -21.10 -0.31 -0.78
C PHE A 210 -21.33 -0.86 -2.20
N PRO A 211 -21.57 0.01 -3.19
CA PRO A 211 -21.84 -0.43 -4.56
C PRO A 211 -20.62 -1.08 -5.21
N ALA A 212 -20.86 -2.01 -6.13
CA ALA A 212 -19.82 -2.54 -6.99
C ALA A 212 -19.49 -1.54 -8.11
N ILE A 213 -18.20 -1.37 -8.39
CA ILE A 213 -17.69 -0.55 -9.50
C ILE A 213 -17.04 -1.48 -10.53
N PRO A 214 -17.69 -1.78 -11.66
CA PRO A 214 -17.12 -2.60 -12.72
C PRO A 214 -15.89 -1.94 -13.33
N SER A 215 -14.81 -2.72 -13.45
CA SER A 215 -13.55 -2.27 -14.05
C SER A 215 -12.74 -3.43 -14.62
N SER A 216 -11.62 -3.14 -15.28
CA SER A 216 -10.67 -4.16 -15.72
C SER A 216 -10.12 -5.03 -14.58
N ASN A 217 -10.17 -4.55 -13.33
CA ASN A 217 -9.72 -5.28 -12.15
C ASN A 217 -10.66 -6.43 -11.77
N CYS A 218 -11.92 -6.43 -12.26
CA CYS A 218 -12.88 -7.49 -11.96
C CYS A 218 -12.42 -8.88 -12.42
N ARG A 219 -11.62 -8.97 -13.48
CA ARG A 219 -11.04 -10.25 -13.96
C ARG A 219 -10.12 -10.94 -12.95
N HIS A 220 -9.56 -10.18 -12.01
CA HIS A 220 -8.67 -10.65 -10.96
C HIS A 220 -9.29 -10.54 -9.55
N CYS A 221 -10.57 -10.16 -9.46
CA CYS A 221 -11.25 -10.02 -8.19
C CYS A 221 -11.72 -11.40 -7.68
N PRO A 222 -11.33 -11.83 -6.48
CA PRO A 222 -11.75 -13.12 -5.94
C PRO A 222 -13.27 -13.19 -5.70
N PHE A 223 -13.93 -12.04 -5.54
CA PHE A 223 -15.36 -11.92 -5.30
C PHE A 223 -16.20 -11.72 -6.57
N ALA A 224 -15.59 -11.77 -7.77
CA ALA A 224 -16.29 -11.44 -9.02
C ALA A 224 -17.55 -12.27 -9.28
N LYS A 225 -17.50 -13.58 -9.04
CA LYS A 225 -18.67 -14.47 -9.24
C LYS A 225 -19.81 -14.12 -8.30
N GLU A 226 -19.51 -13.88 -7.04
CA GLU A 226 -20.51 -13.48 -6.04
C GLU A 226 -21.05 -12.08 -6.34
N CYS A 227 -20.19 -11.15 -6.69
CA CYS A 227 -20.54 -9.79 -7.09
C CYS A 227 -21.56 -9.80 -8.24
N LEU A 228 -21.30 -10.57 -9.31
CA LEU A 228 -22.23 -10.70 -10.42
C LEU A 228 -23.61 -11.24 -9.95
N ARG A 229 -23.66 -12.27 -9.14
CA ARG A 229 -24.92 -12.80 -8.60
C ARG A 229 -25.66 -11.76 -7.74
N THR A 230 -24.91 -10.99 -6.94
CA THR A 230 -25.46 -9.99 -6.01
C THR A 230 -26.05 -8.79 -6.73
N PHE A 231 -25.42 -8.32 -7.81
CA PHE A 231 -25.79 -7.08 -8.51
C PHE A 231 -26.47 -7.29 -9.87
N SER A 232 -26.47 -8.53 -10.44
CA SER A 232 -27.19 -8.83 -11.68
C SER A 232 -28.61 -9.34 -11.46
N ALA A 233 -29.03 -9.58 -10.20
CA ALA A 233 -30.41 -9.93 -9.89
C ALA A 233 -31.26 -8.65 -9.76
N VAL A 234 -31.63 -8.07 -10.92
CA VAL A 234 -32.72 -7.10 -11.09
C VAL A 234 -33.66 -7.68 -12.12
#